data_a7d357439967933679997c3423032943
#
_entry.id   a7d357439967933679997c3423032943
#
_cell.length_a   1.000
_cell.length_b   1.000
_cell.length_c   1.000
_cell.angle_alpha   90.00
_cell.angle_beta   90.00
_cell.angle_gamma   90.00
#
_symmetry.space_group_name_H-M   'P 1'
#
loop_
_entity.id
_entity.type
_entity.pdbx_description
1 polymer ?
#
loop_
_entity_poly.entity_id
_entity_poly.type
_entity_poly.pdbx_seq_one_letter_code
_entity_poly.pdbx_strand_id
1 'polypeptide(L)'
;NLCLAGGVALNCVANGKILKEKIFENIWIQPAAGDAGGSLGAALALWYIEQGNKRKVNVDDDMKGSYLGCEFDQNQIEKELNSIGANFETVNYDELIEKTSDFISDEKAIGWFQGRMEFGP
;
A
#
# COMPACT_ATOMS: atom_id res chain seq x y z
N ASN A 1 -4.81 -22.69 -8.53
CA ASN A 1 -4.63 -21.35 -7.98
C ASN A 1 -4.94 -21.33 -6.48
N LEU A 2 -4.17 -20.61 -5.71
CA LEU A 2 -4.37 -20.36 -4.28
C LEU A 2 -4.68 -18.88 -4.06
N CYS A 3 -5.79 -18.57 -3.39
CA CYS A 3 -6.12 -17.22 -2.97
C CYS A 3 -6.06 -17.16 -1.44
N LEU A 4 -5.34 -16.17 -0.92
CA LEU A 4 -5.16 -15.95 0.50
C LEU A 4 -5.75 -14.60 0.92
N ALA A 5 -6.49 -14.59 2.01
CA ALA A 5 -7.02 -13.41 2.68
C ALA A 5 -7.03 -13.65 4.20
N GLY A 6 -7.16 -12.59 4.99
CA GLY A 6 -7.04 -12.63 6.44
C GLY A 6 -5.63 -12.32 6.91
N GLY A 7 -5.44 -12.11 8.23
CA GLY A 7 -4.17 -11.69 8.83
C GLY A 7 -3.00 -12.63 8.55
N VAL A 8 -3.25 -13.94 8.50
CA VAL A 8 -2.22 -14.95 8.17
C VAL A 8 -1.66 -14.80 6.76
N ALA A 9 -2.45 -14.25 5.83
CA ALA A 9 -2.02 -14.00 4.46
C ALA A 9 -0.89 -12.95 4.35
N LEU A 10 -0.65 -12.17 5.40
CA LEU A 10 0.46 -11.20 5.49
C LEU A 10 1.81 -11.86 5.83
N ASN A 11 1.83 -13.16 6.12
CA ASN A 11 3.07 -13.89 6.41
C ASN A 11 3.87 -14.16 5.13
N CYS A 12 4.69 -13.19 4.73
CA CYS A 12 5.50 -13.27 3.51
C CYS A 12 6.47 -14.47 3.50
N VAL A 13 6.95 -14.92 4.66
CA VAL A 13 7.84 -16.09 4.76
C VAL A 13 7.10 -17.38 4.41
N ALA A 14 5.90 -17.56 4.96
CA ALA A 14 5.05 -18.71 4.63
C ALA A 14 4.63 -18.68 3.15
N ASN A 15 4.19 -17.53 2.66
CA ASN A 15 3.79 -17.36 1.26
C ASN A 15 4.94 -17.66 0.30
N GLY A 16 6.15 -17.18 0.63
CA GLY A 16 7.35 -17.47 -0.14
C GLY A 16 7.73 -18.95 -0.17
N LYS A 17 7.52 -19.69 0.93
CA LYS A 17 7.70 -21.15 0.96
C LYS A 17 6.69 -21.85 0.06
N ILE A 18 5.41 -21.54 0.17
CA ILE A 18 4.35 -22.12 -0.67
C ILE A 18 4.66 -21.90 -2.16
N LEU A 19 5.10 -20.69 -2.53
CA LEU A 19 5.48 -20.35 -3.90
C LEU A 19 6.66 -21.20 -4.39
N LYS A 20 7.70 -21.38 -3.55
CA LYS A 20 8.89 -22.18 -3.87
C LYS A 20 8.60 -23.65 -4.05
N GLU A 21 7.68 -24.19 -3.26
CA GLU A 21 7.25 -25.61 -3.35
C GLU A 21 6.46 -25.92 -4.62
N LYS A 22 6.00 -24.91 -5.36
CA LYS A 22 5.27 -25.05 -6.64
C LYS A 22 4.04 -25.97 -6.56
N ILE A 23 3.38 -26.01 -5.40
CA ILE A 23 2.15 -26.78 -5.19
C ILE A 23 1.00 -26.20 -5.99
N PHE A 24 0.99 -24.89 -6.17
CA PHE A 24 0.01 -24.14 -6.95
C PHE A 24 0.69 -23.45 -8.14
N GLU A 25 0.01 -23.37 -9.26
CA GLU A 25 0.49 -22.61 -10.43
C GLU A 25 0.58 -21.13 -10.15
N ASN A 26 -0.43 -20.59 -9.46
CA ASN A 26 -0.49 -19.16 -9.09
C ASN A 26 -0.93 -19.01 -7.64
N ILE A 27 -0.39 -17.98 -7.00
CA ILE A 27 -0.78 -17.54 -5.67
C ILE A 27 -1.22 -16.09 -5.75
N TRP A 28 -2.41 -15.81 -5.22
CA TRP A 28 -2.94 -14.47 -5.06
C TRP A 28 -3.07 -14.16 -3.57
N ILE A 29 -2.48 -13.06 -3.15
CA ILE A 29 -2.61 -12.55 -1.79
C ILE A 29 -3.41 -11.25 -1.90
N GLN A 30 -4.56 -11.20 -1.25
CA GLN A 30 -5.39 -10.01 -1.27
C GLN A 30 -4.64 -8.83 -0.64
N PRO A 31 -4.47 -7.71 -1.33
CA PRO A 31 -3.95 -6.47 -0.73
C PRO A 31 -4.80 -6.06 0.46
N ALA A 32 -4.18 -5.55 1.53
CA ALA A 32 -4.85 -5.27 2.80
C ALA A 32 -5.60 -6.51 3.34
N ALA A 33 -4.93 -7.67 3.34
CA ALA A 33 -5.54 -8.97 3.65
C ALA A 33 -6.11 -9.08 5.06
N GLY A 34 -5.63 -8.27 6.02
CA GLY A 34 -6.10 -8.23 7.41
C GLY A 34 -7.43 -7.49 7.60
N ASP A 35 -7.60 -6.91 8.77
CA ASP A 35 -8.86 -6.24 9.18
C ASP A 35 -9.25 -5.08 8.27
N ALA A 36 -8.27 -4.35 7.71
CA ALA A 36 -8.53 -3.25 6.79
C ALA A 36 -9.32 -3.72 5.54
N GLY A 37 -8.97 -4.87 4.98
CA GLY A 37 -9.67 -5.46 3.84
C GLY A 37 -11.07 -5.96 4.18
N GLY A 38 -11.37 -6.20 5.45
CA GLY A 38 -12.71 -6.60 5.91
C GLY A 38 -13.78 -5.56 5.59
N SER A 39 -13.46 -4.27 5.70
CA SER A 39 -14.40 -3.18 5.35
C SER A 39 -14.71 -3.16 3.85
N LEU A 40 -13.69 -3.30 3.00
CA LEU A 40 -13.87 -3.41 1.56
C LEU A 40 -14.66 -4.68 1.20
N GLY A 41 -14.31 -5.81 1.80
CA GLY A 41 -15.01 -7.08 1.61
C GLY A 41 -16.48 -7.03 1.98
N ALA A 42 -16.82 -6.38 3.08
CA ALA A 42 -18.22 -6.18 3.50
C ALA A 42 -19.01 -5.36 2.47
N ALA A 43 -18.44 -4.27 1.97
CA ALA A 43 -19.09 -3.45 0.94
C ALA A 43 -19.29 -4.25 -0.37
N LEU A 44 -18.29 -5.00 -0.79
CA LEU A 44 -18.37 -5.83 -1.99
C LEU A 44 -19.36 -6.99 -1.82
N ALA A 45 -19.43 -7.61 -0.63
CA ALA A 45 -20.39 -8.66 -0.34
C ALA A 45 -21.83 -8.13 -0.42
N LEU A 46 -22.11 -6.96 0.19
CA LEU A 46 -23.41 -6.32 0.07
C LEU A 46 -23.77 -6.04 -1.39
N TRP A 47 -22.85 -5.47 -2.15
CA TRP A 47 -23.09 -5.10 -3.55
C TRP A 47 -23.31 -6.32 -4.47
N TYR A 48 -22.43 -7.31 -4.39
CA TYR A 48 -22.48 -8.44 -5.33
C TYR A 48 -23.33 -9.60 -4.85
N ILE A 49 -23.35 -9.91 -3.54
CA ILE A 49 -24.05 -11.08 -3.02
C ILE A 49 -25.49 -10.70 -2.65
N GLU A 50 -25.67 -9.70 -1.77
CA GLU A 50 -27.00 -9.34 -1.27
C GLU A 50 -27.85 -8.63 -2.32
N GLN A 51 -27.25 -7.72 -3.09
CA GLN A 51 -27.97 -6.98 -4.13
C GLN A 51 -27.97 -7.68 -5.50
N GLY A 52 -27.21 -8.76 -5.65
CA GLY A 52 -27.16 -9.55 -6.87
C GLY A 52 -26.56 -8.83 -8.09
N ASN A 53 -25.77 -7.79 -7.88
CA ASN A 53 -25.13 -7.08 -9.00
C ASN A 53 -24.12 -7.97 -9.71
N LYS A 54 -24.07 -7.87 -11.03
CA LYS A 54 -23.11 -8.63 -11.84
C LYS A 54 -21.70 -8.08 -11.66
N ARG A 55 -20.75 -8.95 -11.38
CA ARG A 55 -19.34 -8.60 -11.34
C ARG A 55 -18.82 -8.34 -12.74
N LYS A 56 -18.19 -7.18 -12.92
CA LYS A 56 -17.37 -6.88 -14.09
C LYS A 56 -15.91 -6.99 -13.66
N VAL A 57 -15.14 -7.79 -14.42
CA VAL A 57 -13.70 -7.94 -14.19
C VAL A 57 -12.97 -7.07 -15.19
N ASN A 58 -12.15 -6.16 -14.70
CA ASN A 58 -11.21 -5.39 -15.52
C ASN A 58 -9.89 -6.16 -15.62
N VAL A 59 -9.15 -5.94 -16.70
CA VAL A 59 -7.76 -6.39 -16.81
C VAL A 59 -6.80 -5.52 -16.02
N ASP A 60 -7.23 -4.28 -15.73
CA ASP A 60 -6.49 -3.33 -14.90
C ASP A 60 -6.73 -3.61 -13.42
N ASP A 61 -5.75 -3.27 -12.59
CA ASP A 61 -5.85 -3.39 -11.13
C ASP A 61 -6.78 -2.32 -10.55
N ASP A 62 -8.02 -2.70 -10.23
CA ASP A 62 -9.01 -1.84 -9.59
C ASP A 62 -8.57 -1.38 -8.18
N MET A 63 -7.65 -2.12 -7.54
CA MET A 63 -7.05 -1.75 -6.26
C MET A 63 -5.91 -0.74 -6.40
N LYS A 64 -5.48 -0.41 -7.63
CA LYS A 64 -4.43 0.58 -7.92
C LYS A 64 -3.16 0.37 -7.09
N GLY A 65 -2.72 -0.88 -6.93
CA GLY A 65 -1.59 -1.24 -6.07
C GLY A 65 -1.81 -0.94 -4.60
N SER A 66 -3.06 -0.87 -4.14
CA SER A 66 -3.45 -0.44 -2.78
C SER A 66 -3.20 1.03 -2.44
N TYR A 67 -2.82 1.88 -3.40
CA TYR A 67 -2.67 3.32 -3.20
C TYR A 67 -4.04 4.02 -3.20
N LEU A 68 -4.83 3.76 -2.14
CA LEU A 68 -6.20 4.25 -1.99
C LEU A 68 -6.38 5.23 -0.81
N GLY A 69 -5.31 5.51 -0.07
CA GLY A 69 -5.32 6.41 1.07
C GLY A 69 -5.20 7.90 0.69
N CYS A 70 -4.81 8.71 1.66
CA CYS A 70 -4.63 10.15 1.47
C CYS A 70 -3.43 10.46 0.57
N GLU A 71 -3.54 11.57 -0.14
CA GLU A 71 -2.48 12.15 -0.95
C GLU A 71 -2.43 13.66 -0.69
N PHE A 72 -1.23 14.22 -0.65
CA PHE A 72 -1.03 15.65 -0.43
C PHE A 72 -0.08 16.19 -1.48
N ASP A 73 -0.43 17.31 -2.07
CA ASP A 73 0.48 18.03 -2.96
C ASP A 73 1.53 18.85 -2.20
N GLN A 74 2.58 19.27 -2.90
CA GLN A 74 3.68 20.01 -2.31
C GLN A 74 3.22 21.30 -1.59
N ASN A 75 2.27 22.03 -2.16
CA ASN A 75 1.79 23.28 -1.56
C ASN A 75 1.03 23.01 -0.25
N GLN A 76 0.24 21.93 -0.20
CA GLN A 76 -0.47 21.50 1.00
C GLN A 76 0.53 21.14 2.11
N ILE A 77 1.57 20.36 1.76
CA ILE A 77 2.62 19.95 2.70
C ILE A 77 3.34 21.17 3.27
N GLU A 78 3.82 22.09 2.43
CA GLU A 78 4.52 23.28 2.86
C GLU A 78 3.65 24.19 3.74
N LYS A 79 2.37 24.34 3.37
CA LYS A 79 1.41 25.12 4.17
C LYS A 79 1.23 24.54 5.57
N GLU A 80 1.05 23.22 5.67
CA GLU A 80 0.90 22.56 6.96
C GLU A 80 2.17 22.66 7.80
N LEU A 81 3.34 22.36 7.22
CA LEU A 81 4.61 22.48 7.92
C LEU A 81 4.88 23.88 8.44
N ASN A 82 4.59 24.91 7.64
CA ASN A 82 4.69 26.31 8.07
C ASN A 82 3.70 26.63 9.21
N SER A 83 2.48 26.08 9.15
CA SER A 83 1.45 26.38 10.16
C SER A 83 1.82 25.87 11.56
N ILE A 84 2.57 24.79 11.64
CA ILE A 84 3.05 24.20 12.90
C ILE A 84 4.47 24.65 13.29
N GLY A 85 5.09 25.53 12.48
CA GLY A 85 6.46 25.98 12.72
C GLY A 85 7.52 24.91 12.59
N ALA A 86 7.29 23.91 11.72
CA ALA A 86 8.26 22.86 11.46
C ALA A 86 9.52 23.43 10.76
N ASN A 87 10.67 22.88 11.10
CA ASN A 87 11.91 23.17 10.38
C ASN A 87 12.06 22.18 9.23
N PHE A 88 11.99 22.65 8.00
CA PHE A 88 12.10 21.84 6.79
C PHE A 88 12.79 22.61 5.67
N GLU A 89 13.26 21.89 4.67
CA GLU A 89 13.75 22.44 3.41
C GLU A 89 13.05 21.75 2.23
N THR A 90 12.87 22.49 1.15
CA THR A 90 12.39 21.95 -0.12
C THR A 90 13.58 21.78 -1.06
N VAL A 91 13.78 20.59 -1.54
CA VAL A 91 14.87 20.23 -2.45
C VAL A 91 14.32 19.57 -3.72
N ASN A 92 15.10 19.58 -4.78
CA ASN A 92 14.75 18.80 -5.98
C ASN A 92 14.95 17.30 -5.75
N TYR A 93 14.43 16.48 -6.69
CA TYR A 93 14.42 15.03 -6.53
C TYR A 93 15.83 14.43 -6.46
N ASP A 94 16.78 14.89 -7.28
CA ASP A 94 18.13 14.35 -7.30
C ASP A 94 18.85 14.65 -5.98
N GLU A 95 18.74 15.87 -5.48
CA GLU A 95 19.27 16.28 -4.18
C GLU A 95 18.63 15.51 -3.02
N LEU A 96 17.32 15.22 -3.11
CA LEU A 96 16.62 14.39 -2.12
C LEU A 96 17.21 12.99 -2.04
N ILE A 97 17.45 12.36 -3.18
CA ILE A 97 18.02 11.02 -3.24
C ILE A 97 19.45 11.01 -2.71
N GLU A 98 20.27 11.99 -3.09
CA GLU A 98 21.66 12.11 -2.61
C GLU A 98 21.71 12.26 -1.09
N LYS A 99 21.02 13.25 -0.53
CA LYS A 99 20.96 13.46 0.93
C LYS A 99 20.43 12.24 1.69
N THR A 100 19.41 11.58 1.15
CA THR A 100 18.83 10.39 1.76
C THR A 100 19.83 9.23 1.79
N SER A 101 20.55 9.04 0.69
CA SER A 101 21.59 8.00 0.57
C SER A 101 22.74 8.24 1.54
N ASP A 102 23.16 9.49 1.70
CA ASP A 102 24.19 9.89 2.66
C ASP A 102 23.76 9.61 4.10
N PHE A 103 22.53 9.96 4.46
CA PHE A 103 22.00 9.65 5.80
C PHE A 103 21.95 8.17 6.09
N ILE A 104 21.55 7.35 5.11
CA ILE A 104 21.54 5.89 5.27
C ILE A 104 22.98 5.35 5.39
N SER A 105 23.93 5.86 4.59
CA SER A 105 25.34 5.51 4.67
C SER A 105 25.95 5.87 6.03
N ASP A 106 25.49 6.95 6.62
CA ASP A 106 25.87 7.41 7.96
C ASP A 106 25.12 6.67 9.09
N GLU A 107 24.46 5.55 8.79
CA GLU A 107 23.71 4.73 9.75
C GLU A 107 22.54 5.48 10.45
N LYS A 108 22.01 6.54 9.84
CA LYS A 108 20.87 7.29 10.37
C LYS A 108 19.55 6.63 9.99
N ALA A 109 18.57 6.68 10.89
CA ALA A 109 17.21 6.28 10.60
C ALA A 109 16.47 7.44 9.92
N ILE A 110 15.75 7.13 8.84
CA ILE A 110 14.91 8.08 8.11
C ILE A 110 13.48 7.57 8.02
N GLY A 111 12.51 8.49 8.00
CA GLY A 111 11.14 8.20 7.60
C GLY A 111 10.95 8.59 6.13
N TRP A 112 10.29 7.73 5.35
CA TRP A 112 10.01 7.98 3.95
C TRP A 112 8.51 8.00 3.69
N PHE A 113 8.02 9.08 3.07
CA PHE A 113 6.65 9.20 2.62
C PHE A 113 6.64 9.70 1.17
N GLN A 114 5.95 8.99 0.30
CA GLN A 114 5.93 9.30 -1.13
C GLN A 114 4.56 9.04 -1.75
N GLY A 115 4.01 10.08 -2.37
CA GLY A 115 2.76 9.98 -3.12
C GLY A 115 1.54 9.63 -2.25
N ARG A 116 0.63 8.85 -2.82
CA ARG A 116 -0.59 8.41 -2.14
C ARG A 116 -0.31 7.31 -1.13
N MET A 117 -0.93 7.40 0.04
CA MET A 117 -0.84 6.35 1.07
C MET A 117 -1.45 5.04 0.60
N GLU A 118 -0.81 3.96 1.01
CA GLU A 118 -1.35 2.61 0.89
C GLU A 118 -2.59 2.43 1.79
N PHE A 119 -3.53 1.58 1.38
CA PHE A 119 -4.66 1.15 2.17
C PHE A 119 -4.36 -0.18 2.83
N GLY A 120 -4.22 -0.16 4.15
CA GLY A 120 -3.89 -1.32 4.97
C GLY A 120 -2.40 -1.72 4.90
N PRO A 121 -2.01 -2.68 5.71
CA PRO A 121 -0.66 -3.25 5.71
C PRO A 121 -0.42 -4.22 4.55
#